data_e5fe20fa85690dd48b64a748ff931bfd
#
_entry.id   e5fe20fa85690dd48b64a748ff931bfd
#
_cell.length_a   1.000
_cell.length_b   1.000
_cell.length_c   1.000
_cell.angle_alpha   90.00
_cell.angle_beta   90.00
_cell.angle_gamma   90.00
#
_symmetry.space_group_name_H-M   'P 1'
#
loop_
_entity.id
_entity.type
_entity.pdbx_description
1 polymer ?
#
loop_
_entity_poly.entity_id
_entity_poly.type
_entity_poly.pdbx_seq_one_letter_code
_entity_poly.pdbx_strand_id
1 'polypeptide(L)'
;PRILFLADRNILANQAFNDFGPFGEDALVRINPNEIRKKGAVPKNASVFFTIFQTFMSGPKDDGGNETPYFGDYPSDFFDLIIIDECHRGGANDEGNWRRILTHFSPAVQLGLTATPKRTDNVDTYNYFGEPVYSYTLKQGINDGFLTPFKVYPTVGTMDEYVYTPGDGVVVRGEPEPGKVYTEGDFNRIITIPEREQKRVHYWMDLFKPNEKTIVFCATQEHASMVRDFINQYARQKGWTTNTNYCVRVTANDGAAGESDLKKFQDNEKTIPTILTTSRKLSTGVDARNVRNIVLMRPCNNMIEFKQIVGRGTRIYEGKDYFTIYDFVKAHHNFADPEWDGEPLPPKNICEVCGNSPCSCLKL
;
A
#
# COMPACT_ATOMS: atom_id res chain seq x y z
N PRO A 1 1.82 16.95 29.17
CA PRO A 1 0.76 16.63 28.21
C PRO A 1 0.79 15.14 27.88
N ARG A 2 -0.38 14.57 27.64
CA ARG A 2 -0.56 13.19 27.20
C ARG A 2 -1.08 13.17 25.78
N ILE A 3 -0.36 12.47 24.90
CA ILE A 3 -0.66 12.41 23.48
C ILE A 3 -1.08 10.98 23.11
N LEU A 4 -2.19 10.82 22.41
CA LEU A 4 -2.60 9.56 21.82
C LEU A 4 -2.30 9.58 20.32
N PHE A 5 -1.53 8.62 19.85
CA PHE A 5 -1.36 8.32 18.44
C PHE A 5 -2.25 7.13 18.05
N LEU A 6 -3.23 7.37 17.22
CA LEU A 6 -4.26 6.41 16.83
C LEU A 6 -4.14 6.07 15.35
N ALA A 7 -3.85 4.81 15.01
CA ALA A 7 -3.64 4.35 13.65
C ALA A 7 -4.67 3.28 13.24
N ASP A 8 -4.80 3.06 11.93
CA ASP A 8 -5.68 2.01 11.37
C ASP A 8 -5.05 0.61 11.53
N ARG A 9 -3.71 0.49 11.50
CA ARG A 9 -3.02 -0.80 11.47
C ARG A 9 -1.84 -0.84 12.45
N ASN A 10 -1.59 -2.05 12.99
CA ASN A 10 -0.47 -2.28 13.90
C ASN A 10 0.89 -1.87 13.32
N ILE A 11 1.11 -2.10 12.01
CA ILE A 11 2.38 -1.75 11.37
C ILE A 11 2.63 -0.23 11.41
N LEU A 12 1.60 0.60 11.19
CA LEU A 12 1.70 2.06 11.27
C LEU A 12 1.94 2.53 12.70
N ALA A 13 1.17 1.98 13.65
CA ALA A 13 1.36 2.31 15.07
C ALA A 13 2.74 1.87 15.61
N ASN A 14 3.31 0.78 15.10
CA ASN A 14 4.65 0.32 15.46
C ASN A 14 5.75 1.19 14.82
N GLN A 15 5.55 1.62 13.56
CA GLN A 15 6.47 2.57 12.92
C GLN A 15 6.50 3.89 13.67
N ALA A 16 5.34 4.49 13.95
CA ALA A 16 5.25 5.70 14.73
C ALA A 16 5.90 5.55 16.11
N PHE A 17 5.63 4.45 16.83
CA PHE A 17 6.25 4.17 18.11
C PHE A 17 7.79 4.18 18.01
N ASN A 18 8.36 3.53 16.99
CA ASN A 18 9.80 3.47 16.79
C ASN A 18 10.40 4.84 16.40
N ASP A 19 9.69 5.61 15.56
CA ASP A 19 10.14 6.93 15.12
C ASP A 19 10.14 7.95 16.27
N PHE A 20 9.30 7.74 17.29
CA PHE A 20 9.30 8.52 18.53
C PHE A 20 10.35 8.08 19.56
N GLY A 21 11.16 7.05 19.25
CA GLY A 21 12.23 6.56 20.13
C GLY A 21 13.14 7.64 20.75
N PRO A 22 13.49 8.76 20.06
CA PRO A 22 14.27 9.84 20.65
C PRO A 22 13.67 10.51 21.90
N PHE A 23 12.36 10.34 22.19
CA PHE A 23 11.71 10.87 23.38
C PHE A 23 11.96 10.07 24.68
N GLY A 24 12.69 8.96 24.59
CA GLY A 24 12.99 8.08 25.71
C GLY A 24 11.92 7.02 25.95
N GLU A 25 12.36 5.84 26.40
CA GLU A 25 11.49 4.67 26.57
C GLU A 25 10.39 4.87 27.61
N ASP A 26 10.68 5.60 28.69
CA ASP A 26 9.71 5.87 29.78
C ASP A 26 8.56 6.81 29.32
N ALA A 27 8.78 7.59 28.27
CA ALA A 27 7.78 8.51 27.73
C ALA A 27 6.78 7.82 26.81
N LEU A 28 7.10 6.65 26.28
CA LEU A 28 6.35 5.97 25.23
C LEU A 28 5.68 4.69 25.74
N VAL A 29 4.44 4.46 25.33
CA VAL A 29 3.77 3.19 25.60
C VAL A 29 2.95 2.70 24.40
N ARG A 30 3.08 1.42 24.10
CA ARG A 30 2.23 0.71 23.14
C ARG A 30 1.08 0.05 23.90
N ILE A 31 -0.15 0.52 23.68
CA ILE A 31 -1.35 -0.10 24.27
C ILE A 31 -1.59 -1.45 23.57
N ASN A 32 -1.47 -2.53 24.32
CA ASN A 32 -1.56 -3.91 23.84
C ASN A 32 -2.58 -4.69 24.68
N PRO A 33 -3.60 -5.32 24.08
CA PRO A 33 -4.61 -6.10 24.80
C PRO A 33 -4.03 -7.23 25.66
N ASN A 34 -2.92 -7.85 25.22
CA ASN A 34 -2.28 -8.92 25.98
C ASN A 34 -1.64 -8.39 27.28
N GLU A 35 -1.00 -7.22 27.20
CA GLU A 35 -0.41 -6.58 28.37
C GLU A 35 -1.48 -6.07 29.33
N ILE A 36 -2.59 -5.50 28.80
CA ILE A 36 -3.73 -5.08 29.62
C ILE A 36 -4.30 -6.28 30.37
N ARG A 37 -4.53 -7.40 29.71
CA ARG A 37 -5.03 -8.64 30.34
C ARG A 37 -4.10 -9.17 31.42
N LYS A 38 -2.78 -9.11 31.23
CA LYS A 38 -1.80 -9.53 32.24
C LYS A 38 -1.77 -8.62 33.45
N LYS A 39 -1.87 -7.30 33.23
CA LYS A 39 -1.75 -6.29 34.30
C LYS A 39 -3.10 -5.95 34.95
N GLY A 40 -4.21 -6.36 34.36
CA GLY A 40 -5.56 -6.04 34.81
C GLY A 40 -5.96 -4.56 34.68
N ALA A 41 -5.16 -3.75 33.98
CA ALA A 41 -5.40 -2.31 33.83
C ALA A 41 -4.73 -1.76 32.56
N VAL A 42 -5.33 -0.71 31.99
CA VAL A 42 -4.75 0.06 30.90
C VAL A 42 -3.53 0.88 31.37
N PRO A 43 -2.50 1.07 30.54
CA PRO A 43 -1.33 1.88 30.91
C PRO A 43 -1.72 3.36 31.03
N LYS A 44 -1.26 4.03 32.11
CA LYS A 44 -1.53 5.47 32.36
C LYS A 44 -0.26 6.30 32.60
N ASN A 45 0.90 5.65 32.73
CA ASN A 45 2.16 6.30 33.10
C ASN A 45 3.07 6.44 31.88
N ALA A 46 2.69 7.31 30.93
CA ALA A 46 3.50 7.70 29.80
C ALA A 46 3.09 9.09 29.31
N SER A 47 3.85 9.66 28.40
CA SER A 47 3.53 10.92 27.73
C SER A 47 2.91 10.70 26.35
N VAL A 48 3.33 9.65 25.62
CA VAL A 48 2.80 9.33 24.30
C VAL A 48 2.33 7.87 24.26
N PHE A 49 1.11 7.70 23.85
CA PHE A 49 0.40 6.42 23.79
C PHE A 49 0.12 6.06 22.34
N PHE A 50 0.42 4.83 21.94
CA PHE A 50 0.21 4.35 20.58
C PHE A 50 -0.76 3.18 20.58
N THR A 51 -1.76 3.23 19.71
CA THR A 51 -2.71 2.12 19.56
C THR A 51 -3.36 2.10 18.17
N ILE A 52 -4.19 1.11 17.93
CA ILE A 52 -5.07 1.06 16.76
C ILE A 52 -6.53 1.10 17.19
N PHE A 53 -7.42 1.53 16.29
CA PHE A 53 -8.86 1.63 16.57
C PHE A 53 -9.44 0.32 17.11
N GLN A 54 -9.10 -0.82 16.48
CA GLN A 54 -9.61 -2.12 16.88
C GLN A 54 -9.20 -2.50 18.30
N THR A 55 -7.96 -2.16 18.70
CA THR A 55 -7.49 -2.40 20.07
C THR A 55 -8.29 -1.56 21.08
N PHE A 56 -8.51 -0.28 20.81
CA PHE A 56 -9.26 0.59 21.71
C PHE A 56 -10.73 0.24 21.80
N MET A 57 -11.31 -0.25 20.71
CA MET A 57 -12.71 -0.71 20.66
C MET A 57 -12.92 -2.09 21.27
N SER A 58 -11.86 -2.92 21.34
CA SER A 58 -11.95 -4.22 22.03
C SER A 58 -11.91 -4.04 23.55
N GLY A 59 -12.35 -5.06 24.29
CA GLY A 59 -12.30 -5.07 25.75
C GLY A 59 -12.92 -6.34 26.31
N PRO A 60 -12.92 -6.49 27.63
CA PRO A 60 -13.62 -7.59 28.27
C PRO A 60 -15.14 -7.47 28.04
N LYS A 61 -15.85 -8.56 28.20
CA LYS A 61 -17.32 -8.58 28.20
C LYS A 61 -17.83 -8.29 29.59
N ASP A 62 -18.88 -7.49 29.71
CA ASP A 62 -19.62 -7.29 30.94
C ASP A 62 -20.50 -8.52 31.27
N ASP A 63 -21.17 -8.50 32.41
CA ASP A 63 -22.06 -9.57 32.87
C ASP A 63 -23.26 -9.78 31.91
N GLY A 64 -23.58 -8.80 31.07
CA GLY A 64 -24.59 -8.87 30.03
C GLY A 64 -24.07 -9.39 28.66
N GLY A 65 -22.77 -9.70 28.56
CA GLY A 65 -22.12 -10.17 27.33
C GLY A 65 -21.72 -9.07 26.34
N ASN A 66 -21.88 -7.78 26.68
CA ASN A 66 -21.49 -6.67 25.85
C ASN A 66 -19.99 -6.36 26.01
N GLU A 67 -19.31 -6.01 24.94
CA GLU A 67 -17.91 -5.58 24.99
C GLU A 67 -17.79 -4.21 25.69
N THR A 68 -16.88 -4.13 26.66
CA THR A 68 -16.51 -2.89 27.36
C THR A 68 -15.19 -2.38 26.77
N PRO A 69 -15.23 -1.39 25.86
CA PRO A 69 -14.04 -0.95 25.13
C PRO A 69 -12.96 -0.36 26.06
N TYR A 70 -11.69 -0.70 25.81
CA TYR A 70 -10.56 -0.22 26.62
C TYR A 70 -10.41 1.31 26.66
N PHE A 71 -10.91 2.04 25.66
CA PHE A 71 -10.87 3.50 25.74
C PHE A 71 -11.70 4.05 26.91
N GLY A 72 -12.77 3.35 27.31
CA GLY A 72 -13.62 3.72 28.42
C GLY A 72 -12.94 3.61 29.80
N ASP A 73 -11.80 2.90 29.90
CA ASP A 73 -11.00 2.82 31.14
C ASP A 73 -10.15 4.08 31.40
N TYR A 74 -10.11 5.00 30.43
CA TYR A 74 -9.48 6.31 30.58
C TYR A 74 -10.53 7.39 30.85
N PRO A 75 -10.26 8.35 31.74
CA PRO A 75 -11.08 9.55 31.86
C PRO A 75 -11.20 10.29 30.52
N SER A 76 -12.30 10.94 30.25
CA SER A 76 -12.55 11.66 28.99
C SER A 76 -11.55 12.79 28.74
N ASP A 77 -10.96 13.35 29.77
CA ASP A 77 -9.94 14.40 29.76
C ASP A 77 -8.51 13.86 29.93
N PHE A 78 -8.32 12.55 29.76
CA PHE A 78 -7.00 11.94 29.97
C PHE A 78 -5.95 12.37 28.95
N PHE A 79 -6.32 12.56 27.70
CA PHE A 79 -5.44 13.00 26.63
C PHE A 79 -5.63 14.49 26.35
N ASP A 80 -4.52 15.19 26.11
CA ASP A 80 -4.51 16.61 25.69
C ASP A 80 -4.56 16.73 24.16
N LEU A 81 -3.95 15.76 23.44
CA LEU A 81 -3.88 15.73 21.98
C LEU A 81 -4.09 14.31 21.47
N ILE A 82 -4.89 14.17 20.43
CA ILE A 82 -5.07 12.92 19.69
C ILE A 82 -4.63 13.15 18.25
N ILE A 83 -3.64 12.38 17.79
CA ILE A 83 -3.18 12.35 16.41
C ILE A 83 -3.76 11.11 15.74
N ILE A 84 -4.55 11.29 14.68
CA ILE A 84 -5.23 10.22 13.95
C ILE A 84 -4.58 10.08 12.59
N ASP A 85 -3.84 8.98 12.40
CA ASP A 85 -3.23 8.66 11.11
C ASP A 85 -4.23 7.98 10.19
N GLU A 86 -4.16 8.31 8.89
CA GLU A 86 -5.09 7.83 7.86
C GLU A 86 -6.56 8.09 8.24
N CYS A 87 -6.87 9.27 8.74
CA CYS A 87 -8.19 9.64 9.28
C CYS A 87 -9.34 9.51 8.26
N HIS A 88 -9.05 9.36 6.96
CA HIS A 88 -10.01 9.07 5.90
C HIS A 88 -10.51 7.61 5.89
N ARG A 89 -9.88 6.71 6.64
CA ARG A 89 -10.23 5.28 6.67
C ARG A 89 -11.36 4.96 7.65
N GLY A 90 -12.46 5.70 7.54
CA GLY A 90 -13.70 5.35 8.18
C GLY A 90 -14.68 4.85 7.14
N GLY A 91 -14.75 3.54 6.82
CA GLY A 91 -15.82 3.00 5.98
C GLY A 91 -17.17 3.07 6.68
N ALA A 92 -18.28 3.02 5.95
CA ALA A 92 -19.64 3.20 6.47
C ALA A 92 -20.01 2.29 7.67
N ASN A 93 -19.29 1.16 7.85
CA ASN A 93 -19.44 0.27 9.00
C ASN A 93 -18.48 0.59 10.17
N ASP A 94 -17.38 1.32 9.92
CA ASP A 94 -16.36 1.65 10.93
C ASP A 94 -16.52 3.06 11.51
N GLU A 95 -17.28 3.93 10.86
CA GLU A 95 -17.52 5.31 11.31
C GLU A 95 -18.11 5.41 12.72
N GLY A 96 -19.01 4.49 13.04
CA GLY A 96 -19.56 4.41 14.40
C GLY A 96 -18.50 4.13 15.46
N ASN A 97 -17.43 3.42 15.13
CA ASN A 97 -16.46 2.91 16.10
C ASN A 97 -15.37 3.94 16.41
N TRP A 98 -14.65 4.48 15.43
CA TRP A 98 -13.64 5.50 15.74
C TRP A 98 -14.26 6.80 16.24
N ARG A 99 -15.45 7.16 15.74
CA ARG A 99 -16.21 8.32 16.22
C ARG A 99 -16.49 8.24 17.71
N ARG A 100 -16.81 7.06 18.25
CA ARG A 100 -17.04 6.85 19.68
C ARG A 100 -15.79 7.17 20.51
N ILE A 101 -14.60 6.77 20.05
CA ILE A 101 -13.33 7.11 20.69
C ILE A 101 -13.13 8.62 20.74
N LEU A 102 -13.29 9.29 19.60
CA LEU A 102 -13.07 10.73 19.50
C LEU A 102 -14.11 11.54 20.30
N THR A 103 -15.36 11.08 20.33
CA THR A 103 -16.42 11.70 21.13
C THR A 103 -16.14 11.53 22.63
N HIS A 104 -15.65 10.36 23.07
CA HIS A 104 -15.27 10.13 24.45
C HIS A 104 -14.17 11.11 24.92
N PHE A 105 -13.16 11.31 24.09
CA PHE A 105 -12.06 12.24 24.36
C PHE A 105 -12.29 13.64 23.73
N SER A 106 -13.53 14.09 23.68
CA SER A 106 -13.85 15.40 23.09
C SER A 106 -13.14 16.62 23.73
N PRO A 107 -12.65 16.58 24.99
CA PRO A 107 -11.83 17.66 25.54
C PRO A 107 -10.43 17.77 24.89
N ALA A 108 -9.92 16.70 24.29
CA ALA A 108 -8.62 16.71 23.63
C ALA A 108 -8.64 17.47 22.29
N VAL A 109 -7.53 18.14 21.97
CA VAL A 109 -7.30 18.61 20.60
C VAL A 109 -7.15 17.40 19.68
N GLN A 110 -7.83 17.41 18.54
CA GLN A 110 -7.84 16.27 17.61
C GLN A 110 -7.29 16.69 16.26
N LEU A 111 -6.19 16.04 15.84
CA LEU A 111 -5.49 16.28 14.59
C LEU A 111 -5.60 15.07 13.67
N GLY A 112 -6.32 15.20 12.57
CA GLY A 112 -6.40 14.17 11.52
C GLY A 112 -5.30 14.35 10.47
N LEU A 113 -4.59 13.27 10.15
CA LEU A 113 -3.61 13.19 9.07
C LEU A 113 -4.16 12.31 7.95
N THR A 114 -4.00 12.73 6.70
CA THR A 114 -4.39 11.94 5.53
C THR A 114 -3.55 12.30 4.31
N ALA A 115 -3.15 11.30 3.54
CA ALA A 115 -2.48 11.50 2.25
C ALA A 115 -3.45 11.83 1.11
N THR A 116 -4.76 11.84 1.33
CA THR A 116 -5.77 11.93 0.27
C THR A 116 -6.95 12.81 0.67
N PRO A 117 -6.82 14.13 0.53
CA PRO A 117 -7.81 15.09 0.99
C PRO A 117 -8.99 15.32 0.00
N LYS A 118 -9.37 14.35 -0.83
CA LYS A 118 -10.50 14.52 -1.75
C LYS A 118 -11.83 14.61 -1.01
N ARG A 119 -12.56 15.72 -1.24
CA ARG A 119 -13.87 15.99 -0.62
C ARG A 119 -14.94 14.96 -1.01
N THR A 120 -14.92 14.47 -2.25
CA THR A 120 -15.92 13.52 -2.76
C THR A 120 -15.82 12.13 -2.15
N ASP A 121 -14.59 11.70 -1.81
CA ASP A 121 -14.31 10.36 -1.31
C ASP A 121 -14.22 10.32 0.24
N ASN A 122 -14.14 11.49 0.90
CA ASN A 122 -13.87 11.65 2.33
C ASN A 122 -14.85 12.64 3.00
N VAL A 123 -16.10 12.67 2.57
CA VAL A 123 -17.12 13.64 3.03
C VAL A 123 -17.19 13.68 4.55
N ASP A 124 -17.16 12.53 5.22
CA ASP A 124 -17.29 12.46 6.69
C ASP A 124 -16.05 12.95 7.43
N THR A 125 -14.85 12.80 6.84
CA THR A 125 -13.63 13.37 7.40
C THR A 125 -13.69 14.89 7.40
N TYR A 126 -14.13 15.51 6.31
CA TYR A 126 -14.32 16.96 6.22
C TYR A 126 -15.45 17.46 7.14
N ASN A 127 -16.54 16.71 7.26
CA ASN A 127 -17.63 17.06 8.17
C ASN A 127 -17.17 17.05 9.62
N TYR A 128 -16.20 16.23 9.99
CA TYR A 128 -15.68 16.14 11.34
C TYR A 128 -14.55 17.13 11.63
N PHE A 129 -13.51 17.14 10.82
CA PHE A 129 -12.30 17.94 11.05
C PHE A 129 -12.36 19.33 10.43
N GLY A 130 -13.30 19.60 9.51
CA GLY A 130 -13.35 20.84 8.74
C GLY A 130 -12.34 20.85 7.59
N GLU A 131 -12.00 22.06 7.14
CA GLU A 131 -10.98 22.26 6.10
C GLU A 131 -9.59 21.93 6.63
N PRO A 132 -8.67 21.40 5.76
CA PRO A 132 -7.30 21.15 6.16
C PRO A 132 -6.60 22.43 6.63
N VAL A 133 -6.00 22.36 7.81
CA VAL A 133 -5.18 23.47 8.35
C VAL A 133 -3.84 23.59 7.63
N TYR A 134 -3.38 22.51 6.99
CA TYR A 134 -2.17 22.45 6.18
C TYR A 134 -2.30 21.39 5.10
N SER A 135 -1.81 21.69 3.91
CA SER A 135 -1.70 20.76 2.78
C SER A 135 -0.31 20.81 2.19
N TYR A 136 0.28 19.64 1.95
CA TYR A 136 1.58 19.48 1.30
C TYR A 136 1.46 18.45 0.19
N THR A 137 1.47 18.91 -1.05
CA THR A 137 1.14 18.07 -2.20
C THR A 137 2.34 17.21 -2.62
N LEU A 138 2.07 16.13 -3.37
CA LEU A 138 3.13 15.31 -3.99
C LEU A 138 4.03 16.18 -4.87
N LYS A 139 3.45 17.08 -5.67
CA LYS A 139 4.16 18.05 -6.51
C LYS A 139 5.09 18.95 -5.70
N GLN A 140 4.62 19.51 -4.59
CA GLN A 140 5.44 20.31 -3.70
C GLN A 140 6.60 19.49 -3.12
N GLY A 141 6.32 18.28 -2.62
CA GLY A 141 7.36 17.41 -2.07
C GLY A 141 8.45 17.03 -3.07
N ILE A 142 8.09 16.86 -4.35
CA ILE A 142 9.06 16.63 -5.44
C ILE A 142 9.86 17.91 -5.72
N ASN A 143 9.20 19.05 -5.85
CA ASN A 143 9.86 20.33 -6.15
C ASN A 143 10.81 20.78 -5.04
N ASP A 144 10.43 20.54 -3.79
CA ASP A 144 11.24 20.87 -2.61
C ASP A 144 12.38 19.87 -2.36
N GLY A 145 12.44 18.78 -3.15
CA GLY A 145 13.47 17.75 -3.04
C GLY A 145 13.28 16.78 -1.88
N PHE A 146 12.09 16.69 -1.28
CA PHE A 146 11.77 15.73 -0.21
C PHE A 146 11.19 14.41 -0.75
N LEU A 147 10.78 14.39 -2.01
CA LEU A 147 10.24 13.19 -2.65
C LEU A 147 10.92 12.96 -4.00
N THR A 148 11.12 11.69 -4.33
CA THR A 148 11.68 11.27 -5.61
C THR A 148 10.64 11.41 -6.72
N PRO A 149 10.96 12.07 -7.86
CA PRO A 149 10.09 12.14 -9.02
C PRO A 149 9.90 10.77 -9.68
N PHE A 150 8.93 10.66 -10.56
CA PHE A 150 8.55 9.38 -11.17
C PHE A 150 8.46 9.45 -12.69
N LYS A 151 8.60 8.28 -13.32
CA LYS A 151 8.30 8.04 -14.72
C LYS A 151 7.18 7.02 -14.82
N VAL A 152 6.29 7.22 -15.79
CA VAL A 152 5.25 6.24 -16.10
C VAL A 152 5.56 5.62 -17.44
N TYR A 153 5.56 4.29 -17.50
CA TYR A 153 5.58 3.51 -18.72
C TYR A 153 4.21 2.83 -18.87
N PRO A 154 3.25 3.50 -19.55
CA PRO A 154 1.98 2.87 -19.86
C PRO A 154 2.22 1.73 -20.84
N THR A 155 1.79 0.54 -20.50
CA THR A 155 1.93 -0.64 -21.34
C THR A 155 0.57 -1.00 -21.89
N VAL A 156 0.36 -0.79 -23.17
CA VAL A 156 -0.86 -1.25 -23.86
C VAL A 156 -0.65 -2.73 -24.18
N GLY A 157 -1.40 -3.59 -23.49
CA GLY A 157 -1.42 -5.02 -23.77
C GLY A 157 -2.27 -5.33 -24.98
N THR A 158 -1.91 -6.37 -25.73
CA THR A 158 -2.69 -6.85 -26.86
C THR A 158 -3.93 -7.63 -26.44
N MET A 159 -4.13 -7.86 -25.13
CA MET A 159 -5.26 -8.58 -24.56
C MET A 159 -5.84 -7.81 -23.38
N ASP A 160 -6.39 -6.63 -23.66
CA ASP A 160 -7.15 -5.84 -22.68
C ASP A 160 -8.56 -6.41 -22.50
N GLU A 161 -9.06 -7.12 -23.51
CA GLU A 161 -10.33 -7.84 -23.55
C GLU A 161 -10.14 -9.25 -24.11
N TYR A 162 -10.90 -10.20 -23.62
CA TYR A 162 -10.91 -11.58 -24.14
C TYR A 162 -12.33 -12.13 -24.19
N VAL A 163 -12.74 -12.63 -25.38
CA VAL A 163 -13.99 -13.34 -25.57
C VAL A 163 -13.72 -14.83 -25.53
N TYR A 164 -14.19 -15.51 -24.48
CA TYR A 164 -13.95 -16.94 -24.36
C TYR A 164 -14.65 -17.73 -25.47
N THR A 165 -13.85 -18.43 -26.28
CA THR A 165 -14.31 -19.34 -27.33
C THR A 165 -13.73 -20.72 -27.07
N PRO A 166 -14.56 -21.73 -26.75
CA PRO A 166 -14.08 -23.08 -26.53
C PRO A 166 -13.28 -23.59 -27.73
N GLY A 167 -12.05 -24.05 -27.48
CA GLY A 167 -11.17 -24.61 -28.53
C GLY A 167 -10.33 -23.58 -29.31
N ASP A 168 -10.29 -22.34 -28.90
CA ASP A 168 -9.44 -21.28 -29.52
C ASP A 168 -7.92 -21.43 -29.25
N GLY A 169 -7.55 -22.42 -28.42
CA GLY A 169 -6.16 -22.71 -28.06
C GLY A 169 -5.61 -21.89 -26.90
N VAL A 170 -6.40 -20.96 -26.35
CA VAL A 170 -6.00 -20.18 -25.16
C VAL A 170 -6.22 -21.00 -23.91
N VAL A 171 -5.18 -21.14 -23.08
CA VAL A 171 -5.29 -21.79 -21.77
C VAL A 171 -5.90 -20.82 -20.77
N VAL A 172 -7.14 -21.07 -20.37
CA VAL A 172 -7.89 -20.28 -19.38
C VAL A 172 -8.08 -21.12 -18.12
N ARG A 173 -7.77 -20.54 -16.95
CA ARG A 173 -8.09 -21.11 -15.64
C ARG A 173 -9.30 -20.40 -15.06
N GLY A 174 -10.10 -21.09 -14.27
CA GLY A 174 -11.38 -20.63 -13.73
C GLY A 174 -12.56 -21.30 -14.46
N GLU A 175 -13.72 -20.68 -14.35
CA GLU A 175 -14.96 -21.17 -15.00
C GLU A 175 -15.42 -20.16 -16.05
N PRO A 176 -14.82 -20.15 -17.26
CA PRO A 176 -15.17 -19.21 -18.31
C PRO A 176 -16.48 -19.60 -18.97
N GLU A 177 -17.31 -18.59 -19.26
CA GLU A 177 -18.59 -18.74 -19.97
C GLU A 177 -18.39 -18.51 -21.46
N PRO A 178 -18.82 -19.43 -22.35
CA PRO A 178 -18.69 -19.25 -23.79
C PRO A 178 -19.35 -17.95 -24.30
N GLY A 179 -18.62 -17.19 -25.13
CA GLY A 179 -19.09 -15.93 -25.71
C GLY A 179 -19.08 -14.73 -24.78
N LYS A 180 -18.71 -14.91 -23.50
CA LYS A 180 -18.58 -13.80 -22.55
C LYS A 180 -17.30 -13.01 -22.80
N VAL A 181 -17.42 -11.70 -22.73
CA VAL A 181 -16.30 -10.76 -22.78
C VAL A 181 -15.73 -10.57 -21.38
N TYR A 182 -14.44 -10.81 -21.22
CA TYR A 182 -13.70 -10.57 -19.99
C TYR A 182 -12.77 -9.38 -20.17
N THR A 183 -12.76 -8.49 -19.21
CA THR A 183 -11.98 -7.25 -19.21
C THR A 183 -10.89 -7.26 -18.13
N GLU A 184 -10.09 -6.19 -18.06
CA GLU A 184 -9.03 -6.05 -17.07
C GLU A 184 -9.52 -6.23 -15.61
N GLY A 185 -10.77 -5.91 -15.32
CA GLY A 185 -11.39 -6.11 -14.00
C GLY A 185 -11.62 -7.58 -13.64
N ASP A 186 -11.77 -8.44 -14.65
CA ASP A 186 -12.12 -9.86 -14.52
C ASP A 186 -10.88 -10.76 -14.47
N PHE A 187 -9.79 -10.34 -15.14
CA PHE A 187 -8.54 -11.11 -15.17
C PHE A 187 -7.96 -11.29 -13.77
N ASN A 188 -7.51 -12.51 -13.50
CA ASN A 188 -6.93 -12.94 -12.23
C ASN A 188 -7.88 -12.84 -11.02
N ARG A 189 -9.19 -12.67 -11.27
CA ARG A 189 -10.27 -12.73 -10.29
C ARG A 189 -11.33 -13.74 -10.68
N ILE A 190 -11.84 -13.66 -11.90
CA ILE A 190 -12.84 -14.59 -12.48
C ILE A 190 -12.14 -15.63 -13.33
N ILE A 191 -11.33 -15.17 -14.28
CA ILE A 191 -10.50 -16.02 -15.15
C ILE A 191 -9.04 -15.63 -15.07
N THR A 192 -8.15 -16.59 -15.34
CA THR A 192 -6.71 -16.34 -15.42
C THR A 192 -6.18 -16.92 -16.72
N ILE A 193 -5.44 -16.12 -17.48
CA ILE A 193 -4.71 -16.54 -18.68
C ILE A 193 -3.21 -16.48 -18.37
N PRO A 194 -2.58 -17.62 -17.99
CA PRO A 194 -1.19 -17.62 -17.51
C PRO A 194 -0.20 -17.07 -18.53
N GLU A 195 -0.40 -17.34 -19.82
CA GLU A 195 0.47 -16.84 -20.88
C GLU A 195 0.47 -15.31 -20.98
N ARG A 196 -0.69 -14.68 -20.78
CA ARG A 196 -0.82 -13.23 -20.71
C ARG A 196 0.04 -12.65 -19.58
N GLU A 197 -0.05 -13.21 -18.39
CA GLU A 197 0.71 -12.76 -17.24
C GLU A 197 2.21 -13.01 -17.39
N GLN A 198 2.58 -14.14 -17.98
CA GLN A 198 3.98 -14.44 -18.28
C GLN A 198 4.58 -13.43 -19.28
N LYS A 199 3.86 -13.10 -20.36
CA LYS A 199 4.29 -12.08 -21.32
C LYS A 199 4.46 -10.71 -20.67
N ARG A 200 3.53 -10.31 -19.78
CA ARG A 200 3.65 -9.07 -19.00
C ARG A 200 4.91 -9.07 -18.12
N VAL A 201 5.18 -10.17 -17.43
CA VAL A 201 6.39 -10.32 -16.59
C VAL A 201 7.66 -10.19 -17.45
N HIS A 202 7.75 -10.92 -18.55
CA HIS A 202 8.93 -10.85 -19.43
C HIS A 202 9.14 -9.43 -19.96
N TYR A 203 8.06 -8.76 -20.38
CA TYR A 203 8.13 -7.41 -20.94
C TYR A 203 8.75 -6.40 -19.97
N TRP A 204 8.25 -6.24 -18.76
CA TRP A 204 8.80 -5.25 -17.85
C TRP A 204 10.16 -5.66 -17.29
N MET A 205 10.41 -6.97 -17.14
CA MET A 205 11.72 -7.45 -16.70
C MET A 205 12.83 -7.21 -17.73
N ASP A 206 12.52 -7.08 -19.01
CA ASP A 206 13.52 -6.69 -20.02
C ASP A 206 13.83 -5.18 -20.00
N LEU A 207 13.04 -4.37 -19.29
CA LEU A 207 13.18 -2.92 -19.23
C LEU A 207 13.87 -2.40 -17.94
N PHE A 208 13.83 -3.17 -16.86
CA PHE A 208 14.38 -2.73 -15.57
C PHE A 208 15.80 -3.29 -15.35
N LYS A 209 16.50 -2.75 -14.36
CA LYS A 209 17.80 -3.29 -13.96
C LYS A 209 17.63 -4.40 -12.93
N PRO A 210 18.28 -5.59 -13.11
CA PRO A 210 18.06 -6.77 -12.26
C PRO A 210 18.30 -6.60 -10.76
N ASN A 211 19.03 -5.57 -10.35
CA ASN A 211 19.35 -5.29 -8.94
C ASN A 211 18.45 -4.21 -8.31
N GLU A 212 17.48 -3.68 -9.03
CA GLU A 212 16.61 -2.62 -8.52
C GLU A 212 15.44 -3.18 -7.72
N LYS A 213 15.28 -2.70 -6.47
CA LYS A 213 14.15 -3.06 -5.62
C LYS A 213 12.83 -2.73 -6.31
N THR A 214 11.95 -3.72 -6.43
CA THR A 214 10.70 -3.64 -7.18
C THR A 214 9.53 -4.18 -6.39
N ILE A 215 8.38 -3.50 -6.44
CA ILE A 215 7.11 -4.01 -5.87
C ILE A 215 6.13 -4.24 -7.01
N VAL A 216 5.56 -5.45 -7.08
CA VAL A 216 4.57 -5.85 -8.09
C VAL A 216 3.20 -6.02 -7.43
N PHE A 217 2.22 -5.23 -7.84
CA PHE A 217 0.85 -5.28 -7.32
C PHE A 217 -0.03 -6.17 -8.19
N CYS A 218 -0.53 -7.26 -7.59
CA CYS A 218 -1.31 -8.31 -8.23
C CYS A 218 -2.77 -8.30 -7.76
N ALA A 219 -3.69 -8.90 -8.53
CA ALA A 219 -5.12 -8.89 -8.25
C ALA A 219 -5.50 -9.72 -7.02
N THR A 220 -4.92 -10.93 -6.91
CA THR A 220 -5.18 -11.90 -5.84
C THR A 220 -3.87 -12.45 -5.28
N GLN A 221 -3.96 -13.26 -4.24
CA GLN A 221 -2.79 -13.94 -3.66
C GLN A 221 -2.26 -15.04 -4.59
N GLU A 222 -3.15 -15.72 -5.30
CA GLU A 222 -2.85 -16.73 -6.32
C GLU A 222 -2.12 -16.07 -7.50
N HIS A 223 -2.62 -14.94 -7.96
CA HIS A 223 -1.95 -14.14 -8.99
C HIS A 223 -0.55 -13.71 -8.54
N ALA A 224 -0.39 -13.24 -7.30
CA ALA A 224 0.91 -12.86 -6.75
C ALA A 224 1.89 -14.04 -6.69
N SER A 225 1.42 -15.26 -6.38
CA SER A 225 2.22 -16.49 -6.42
C SER A 225 2.68 -16.81 -7.83
N MET A 226 1.76 -16.80 -8.79
CA MET A 226 2.04 -17.11 -10.19
C MET A 226 3.06 -16.13 -10.79
N VAL A 227 2.86 -14.84 -10.54
CA VAL A 227 3.79 -13.79 -11.02
C VAL A 227 5.16 -13.93 -10.37
N ARG A 228 5.25 -14.23 -9.05
CA ARG A 228 6.53 -14.54 -8.38
C ARG A 228 7.26 -15.69 -9.08
N ASP A 229 6.54 -16.74 -9.41
CA ASP A 229 7.15 -17.93 -10.05
C ASP A 229 7.66 -17.59 -11.46
N PHE A 230 6.91 -16.84 -12.25
CA PHE A 230 7.37 -16.37 -13.56
C PHE A 230 8.60 -15.48 -13.46
N ILE A 231 8.63 -14.55 -12.49
CA ILE A 231 9.79 -13.68 -12.24
C ILE A 231 11.03 -14.51 -11.89
N ASN A 232 10.93 -15.46 -10.96
CA ASN A 232 12.04 -16.30 -10.55
C ASN A 232 12.55 -17.19 -11.69
N GLN A 233 11.63 -17.74 -12.51
CA GLN A 233 11.99 -18.54 -13.67
C GLN A 233 12.72 -17.69 -14.72
N TYR A 234 12.18 -16.51 -15.03
CA TYR A 234 12.76 -15.62 -16.02
C TYR A 234 14.13 -15.07 -15.59
N ALA A 235 14.27 -14.66 -14.33
CA ALA A 235 15.56 -14.21 -13.79
C ALA A 235 16.64 -15.29 -13.87
N ARG A 236 16.29 -16.56 -13.63
CA ARG A 236 17.21 -17.69 -13.82
C ARG A 236 17.56 -17.90 -15.29
N GLN A 237 16.56 -17.86 -16.18
CA GLN A 237 16.76 -18.02 -17.62
C GLN A 237 17.70 -16.94 -18.18
N LYS A 238 17.60 -15.71 -17.67
CA LYS A 238 18.49 -14.60 -18.03
C LYS A 238 19.87 -14.68 -17.34
N GLY A 239 20.07 -15.59 -16.42
CA GLY A 239 21.32 -15.72 -15.66
C GLY A 239 21.54 -14.60 -14.61
N TRP A 240 20.50 -13.88 -14.21
CA TRP A 240 20.60 -12.79 -13.25
C TRP A 240 20.81 -13.29 -11.82
N THR A 241 20.27 -14.44 -11.50
CA THR A 241 20.35 -15.02 -10.17
C THR A 241 20.15 -16.54 -10.17
N THR A 242 20.76 -17.21 -9.21
CA THR A 242 20.47 -18.61 -8.86
C THR A 242 19.63 -18.72 -7.59
N ASN A 243 19.43 -17.59 -6.89
CA ASN A 243 18.70 -17.55 -5.63
C ASN A 243 17.19 -17.66 -5.87
N THR A 244 16.53 -18.60 -5.19
CA THR A 244 15.08 -18.85 -5.30
C THR A 244 14.24 -17.75 -4.65
N ASN A 245 14.84 -16.93 -3.80
CA ASN A 245 14.21 -15.82 -3.09
C ASN A 245 14.51 -14.46 -3.76
N TYR A 246 14.91 -14.46 -5.02
CA TYR A 246 15.08 -13.22 -5.79
C TYR A 246 13.76 -12.43 -5.82
N CYS A 247 12.66 -13.12 -6.09
CA CYS A 247 11.32 -12.61 -5.90
C CYS A 247 10.58 -13.42 -4.84
N VAL A 248 9.98 -12.75 -3.87
CA VAL A 248 9.15 -13.36 -2.82
C VAL A 248 7.73 -12.79 -2.84
N ARG A 249 6.77 -13.59 -2.36
CA ARG A 249 5.39 -13.13 -2.16
C ARG A 249 5.21 -12.64 -0.74
N VAL A 250 4.56 -11.48 -0.58
CA VAL A 250 4.16 -10.95 0.72
C VAL A 250 2.70 -10.53 0.67
N THR A 251 1.84 -11.39 1.20
CA THR A 251 0.38 -11.18 1.27
C THR A 251 -0.15 -11.34 2.70
N ALA A 252 -1.44 -11.10 2.92
CA ALA A 252 -2.03 -11.18 4.25
C ALA A 252 -1.89 -12.57 4.89
N ASN A 253 -1.87 -13.63 4.07
CA ASN A 253 -1.86 -15.03 4.55
C ASN A 253 -0.43 -15.60 4.71
N ASP A 254 0.62 -14.84 4.41
CA ASP A 254 2.01 -15.35 4.51
C ASP A 254 2.57 -15.29 5.93
N GLY A 255 1.80 -14.75 6.90
CA GLY A 255 2.13 -14.77 8.33
C GLY A 255 3.56 -14.31 8.66
N ALA A 256 4.21 -15.01 9.59
CA ALA A 256 5.57 -14.67 10.05
C ALA A 256 6.63 -14.77 8.94
N ALA A 257 6.47 -15.69 7.98
CA ALA A 257 7.40 -15.81 6.85
C ALA A 257 7.35 -14.56 5.96
N GLY A 258 6.14 -14.11 5.60
CA GLY A 258 5.96 -12.88 4.84
C GLY A 258 6.47 -11.64 5.56
N GLU A 259 6.29 -11.54 6.88
CA GLU A 259 6.86 -10.45 7.70
C GLU A 259 8.39 -10.48 7.70
N SER A 260 9.00 -11.66 7.80
CA SER A 260 10.46 -11.82 7.71
C SER A 260 11.00 -11.39 6.34
N ASP A 261 10.34 -11.79 5.26
CA ASP A 261 10.76 -11.43 3.91
C ASP A 261 10.56 -9.94 3.63
N LEU A 262 9.50 -9.33 4.17
CA LEU A 262 9.28 -7.89 4.10
C LEU A 262 10.41 -7.14 4.81
N LYS A 263 10.80 -7.55 6.02
CA LYS A 263 11.92 -6.94 6.76
C LYS A 263 13.23 -7.02 5.98
N LYS A 264 13.52 -8.18 5.36
CA LYS A 264 14.71 -8.33 4.50
C LYS A 264 14.68 -7.42 3.28
N PHE A 265 13.49 -7.26 2.66
CA PHE A 265 13.33 -6.37 1.52
C PHE A 265 13.51 -4.90 1.89
N GLN A 266 13.03 -4.49 3.06
CA GLN A 266 13.17 -3.12 3.59
C GLN A 266 14.62 -2.79 4.00
N ASP A 267 15.42 -3.80 4.29
CA ASP A 267 16.85 -3.66 4.62
C ASP A 267 17.61 -3.24 3.35
N ASN A 268 18.15 -2.03 3.39
CA ASN A 268 18.87 -1.46 2.23
C ASN A 268 20.23 -2.13 1.97
N GLU A 269 20.81 -2.79 2.98
CA GLU A 269 22.07 -3.53 2.86
C GLU A 269 21.87 -4.89 2.17
N LYS A 270 20.63 -5.36 2.05
CA LYS A 270 20.30 -6.64 1.42
C LYS A 270 19.77 -6.44 0.00
N THR A 271 20.40 -7.11 -0.95
CA THR A 271 19.93 -7.15 -2.33
C THR A 271 18.80 -8.15 -2.54
N ILE A 272 18.73 -9.20 -1.73
CA ILE A 272 17.73 -10.27 -1.79
C ILE A 272 16.82 -10.22 -0.55
N PRO A 273 15.50 -10.23 -0.72
CA PRO A 273 14.72 -10.22 -1.96
C PRO A 273 14.89 -8.91 -2.74
N THR A 274 14.98 -9.01 -4.07
CA THR A 274 15.02 -7.85 -4.96
C THR A 274 13.61 -7.42 -5.34
N ILE A 275 12.71 -8.38 -5.51
CA ILE A 275 11.33 -8.14 -5.95
C ILE A 275 10.35 -8.69 -4.94
N LEU A 276 9.28 -7.92 -4.65
CA LEU A 276 8.12 -8.38 -3.90
C LEU A 276 6.89 -8.44 -4.80
N THR A 277 6.17 -9.56 -4.79
CA THR A 277 4.79 -9.61 -5.29
C THR A 277 3.80 -9.52 -4.15
N THR A 278 2.74 -8.73 -4.33
CA THR A 278 1.72 -8.54 -3.31
C THR A 278 0.33 -8.36 -3.92
N SER A 279 -0.71 -8.58 -3.13
CA SER A 279 -2.07 -8.21 -3.52
C SER A 279 -2.48 -6.86 -2.92
N ARG A 280 -3.09 -6.86 -1.73
CA ARG A 280 -3.55 -5.63 -1.05
C ARG A 280 -2.71 -5.24 0.17
N LYS A 281 -1.91 -6.17 0.71
CA LYS A 281 -1.22 -5.96 2.00
C LYS A 281 -0.26 -4.77 1.98
N LEU A 282 0.50 -4.60 0.90
CA LEU A 282 1.59 -3.62 0.82
C LEU A 282 1.20 -2.27 0.21
N SER A 283 -0.08 -2.01 -0.02
CA SER A 283 -0.53 -0.66 -0.40
C SER A 283 -0.26 0.35 0.72
N THR A 284 -0.18 -0.11 1.98
CA THR A 284 0.17 0.71 3.16
C THR A 284 1.23 0.04 4.01
N GLY A 285 2.06 0.82 4.73
CA GLY A 285 2.95 0.32 5.77
C GLY A 285 4.29 -0.28 5.31
N VAL A 286 4.68 -0.16 4.04
CA VAL A 286 6.03 -0.56 3.58
C VAL A 286 6.94 0.66 3.58
N ASP A 287 8.00 0.63 4.36
CA ASP A 287 9.06 1.64 4.36
C ASP A 287 10.34 1.08 3.74
N ALA A 288 10.32 0.88 2.43
CA ALA A 288 11.50 0.49 1.65
C ALA A 288 11.96 1.68 0.81
N ARG A 289 12.97 2.42 1.29
CA ARG A 289 13.43 3.66 0.67
C ARG A 289 14.00 3.46 -0.74
N ASN A 290 14.66 2.33 -0.97
CA ASN A 290 15.31 2.03 -2.25
C ASN A 290 14.38 1.34 -3.27
N VAL A 291 13.07 1.50 -3.17
CA VAL A 291 12.15 1.03 -4.23
C VAL A 291 12.32 1.91 -5.47
N ARG A 292 12.73 1.30 -6.57
CA ARG A 292 13.00 1.97 -7.85
C ARG A 292 11.96 1.65 -8.92
N ASN A 293 11.19 0.58 -8.73
CA ASN A 293 10.15 0.19 -9.68
C ASN A 293 8.87 -0.22 -8.95
N ILE A 294 7.75 0.20 -9.52
CA ILE A 294 6.41 -0.22 -9.16
C ILE A 294 5.76 -0.81 -10.40
N VAL A 295 5.26 -2.04 -10.31
CA VAL A 295 4.58 -2.71 -11.41
C VAL A 295 3.11 -2.91 -11.06
N LEU A 296 2.21 -2.35 -11.86
CA LEU A 296 0.77 -2.44 -11.67
C LEU A 296 0.19 -3.49 -12.61
N MET A 297 -0.13 -4.66 -12.06
CA MET A 297 -0.74 -5.79 -12.78
C MET A 297 -2.19 -6.03 -12.33
N ARG A 298 -2.79 -5.08 -11.61
CA ARG A 298 -4.20 -5.06 -11.23
C ARG A 298 -4.77 -3.66 -11.30
N PRO A 299 -6.04 -3.49 -11.66
CA PRO A 299 -6.72 -2.20 -11.60
C PRO A 299 -6.64 -1.60 -10.18
N CYS A 300 -6.43 -0.29 -10.11
CA CYS A 300 -6.58 0.50 -8.90
C CYS A 300 -8.00 1.06 -8.88
N ASN A 301 -8.79 0.70 -7.87
CA ASN A 301 -10.21 0.99 -7.84
C ASN A 301 -10.54 2.44 -7.46
N ASN A 302 -9.58 3.14 -6.83
CA ASN A 302 -9.75 4.54 -6.46
C ASN A 302 -8.41 5.27 -6.39
N MET A 303 -8.49 6.59 -6.38
CA MET A 303 -7.35 7.51 -6.31
C MET A 303 -6.52 7.31 -5.03
N ILE A 304 -7.18 7.02 -3.90
CA ILE A 304 -6.53 6.84 -2.60
C ILE A 304 -5.54 5.67 -2.67
N GLU A 305 -6.02 4.51 -3.14
CA GLU A 305 -5.20 3.32 -3.30
C GLU A 305 -4.03 3.58 -4.25
N PHE A 306 -4.29 4.24 -5.38
CA PHE A 306 -3.27 4.57 -6.36
C PHE A 306 -2.16 5.46 -5.75
N LYS A 307 -2.53 6.55 -5.06
CA LYS A 307 -1.57 7.44 -4.38
C LYS A 307 -0.75 6.71 -3.30
N GLN A 308 -1.37 5.82 -2.55
CA GLN A 308 -0.67 5.00 -1.56
C GLN A 308 0.36 4.06 -2.21
N ILE A 309 0.03 3.47 -3.36
CA ILE A 309 0.95 2.64 -4.14
C ILE A 309 2.12 3.48 -4.65
N VAL A 310 1.85 4.61 -5.29
CA VAL A 310 2.86 5.54 -5.82
C VAL A 310 3.79 6.02 -4.69
N GLY A 311 3.23 6.35 -3.54
CA GLY A 311 3.98 6.76 -2.34
C GLY A 311 5.04 5.76 -1.88
N ARG A 312 4.97 4.48 -2.31
CA ARG A 312 6.03 3.49 -2.02
C ARG A 312 7.31 3.76 -2.81
N GLY A 313 7.21 4.42 -3.96
CA GLY A 313 8.35 4.79 -4.78
C GLY A 313 8.91 6.19 -4.51
N THR A 314 8.18 7.06 -3.83
CA THR A 314 8.58 8.47 -3.67
C THR A 314 9.68 8.73 -2.63
N ARG A 315 10.04 7.73 -1.81
CA ARG A 315 11.08 7.87 -0.79
C ARG A 315 12.43 8.21 -1.41
N ILE A 316 13.13 9.18 -0.82
CA ILE A 316 14.49 9.54 -1.24
C ILE A 316 15.46 8.44 -0.81
N TYR A 317 16.39 8.14 -1.70
CA TYR A 317 17.50 7.23 -1.46
C TYR A 317 18.69 7.64 -2.31
N GLU A 318 19.91 7.42 -1.82
CA GLU A 318 21.15 7.75 -2.52
C GLU A 318 21.21 7.09 -3.91
N GLY A 319 21.56 7.86 -4.93
CA GLY A 319 21.61 7.40 -6.31
C GLY A 319 20.24 7.03 -6.93
N LYS A 320 19.14 7.55 -6.36
CA LYS A 320 17.79 7.38 -6.89
C LYS A 320 17.24 8.72 -7.35
N ASP A 321 17.48 9.05 -8.62
CA ASP A 321 17.02 10.30 -9.25
C ASP A 321 15.51 10.27 -9.58
N TYR A 322 14.96 9.08 -9.82
CA TYR A 322 13.55 8.83 -10.08
C TYR A 322 13.20 7.37 -9.78
N PHE A 323 11.92 7.08 -9.71
CA PHE A 323 11.41 5.71 -9.78
C PHE A 323 10.49 5.53 -10.98
N THR A 324 10.25 4.28 -11.34
CA THR A 324 9.49 3.91 -12.54
C THR A 324 8.20 3.19 -12.17
N ILE A 325 7.10 3.57 -12.82
CA ILE A 325 5.82 2.88 -12.74
C ILE A 325 5.58 2.16 -14.07
N TYR A 326 5.58 0.83 -14.06
CA TYR A 326 5.16 0.01 -15.20
C TYR A 326 3.67 -0.27 -15.05
N ASP A 327 2.87 0.34 -15.91
CA ASP A 327 1.41 0.35 -15.77
C ASP A 327 0.73 -0.48 -16.86
N PHE A 328 0.26 -1.67 -16.51
CA PHE A 328 -0.47 -2.59 -17.39
C PHE A 328 -1.98 -2.42 -17.35
N VAL A 329 -2.48 -1.49 -16.52
CA VAL A 329 -3.91 -1.41 -16.19
C VAL A 329 -4.47 0.00 -16.34
N LYS A 330 -3.71 0.90 -16.97
CA LYS A 330 -4.07 2.30 -17.21
C LYS A 330 -4.35 3.08 -15.93
N ALA A 331 -3.73 2.66 -14.80
CA ALA A 331 -3.93 3.30 -13.50
C ALA A 331 -3.34 4.72 -13.45
N HIS A 332 -2.37 5.05 -14.33
CA HIS A 332 -1.78 6.39 -14.44
C HIS A 332 -2.81 7.48 -14.81
N HIS A 333 -3.96 7.12 -15.40
CA HIS A 333 -5.05 8.06 -15.63
C HIS A 333 -5.63 8.63 -14.32
N ASN A 334 -5.32 7.99 -13.17
CA ASN A 334 -5.64 8.53 -11.86
C ASN A 334 -4.74 9.72 -11.43
N PHE A 335 -3.67 10.05 -12.17
CA PHE A 335 -3.00 11.37 -12.07
C PHE A 335 -3.86 12.43 -12.78
N ALA A 336 -4.97 12.78 -12.17
CA ALA A 336 -5.97 13.65 -12.79
C ALA A 336 -5.81 15.13 -12.36
N ASP A 337 -4.93 15.41 -11.39
CA ASP A 337 -4.72 16.75 -10.86
C ASP A 337 -3.23 17.11 -10.90
N PRO A 338 -2.78 17.79 -11.99
CA PRO A 338 -1.37 18.21 -12.14
C PRO A 338 -0.88 19.15 -11.04
N GLU A 339 -1.77 19.92 -10.42
CA GLU A 339 -1.42 20.82 -9.31
C GLU A 339 -1.11 20.05 -8.03
N TRP A 340 -1.79 18.93 -7.82
CA TRP A 340 -1.58 18.08 -6.66
C TRP A 340 -0.56 16.96 -6.92
N ASP A 341 -0.70 16.26 -8.04
CA ASP A 341 0.03 15.02 -8.32
C ASP A 341 1.41 15.28 -8.94
N GLY A 342 1.60 16.43 -9.58
CA GLY A 342 2.75 16.70 -10.45
C GLY A 342 2.65 15.98 -11.79
N GLU A 343 3.60 16.24 -12.66
CA GLU A 343 3.69 15.56 -13.95
C GLU A 343 4.79 14.49 -13.94
N PRO A 344 4.57 13.34 -14.60
CA PRO A 344 5.64 12.37 -14.80
C PRO A 344 6.81 12.99 -15.56
N LEU A 345 8.03 12.58 -15.24
CA LEU A 345 9.20 12.99 -16.03
C LEU A 345 9.05 12.54 -17.48
N PRO A 346 9.42 13.38 -18.47
CA PRO A 346 9.29 13.01 -19.87
C PRO A 346 10.11 11.77 -20.19
N PRO A 347 9.64 10.91 -21.09
CA PRO A 347 10.37 9.77 -21.56
C PRO A 347 11.64 10.19 -22.33
N LYS A 348 12.75 9.45 -22.15
CA LYS A 348 14.03 9.78 -22.81
C LYS A 348 14.08 9.50 -24.31
N ASN A 349 13.34 8.48 -24.77
CA ASN A 349 13.26 8.10 -26.20
C ASN A 349 11.83 7.70 -26.50
N ILE A 350 11.21 8.34 -27.46
CA ILE A 350 9.83 8.06 -27.87
C ILE A 350 9.86 7.04 -29.01
N CYS A 351 9.11 5.95 -28.89
CA CYS A 351 8.92 5.00 -29.98
C CYS A 351 8.12 5.64 -31.11
N GLU A 352 8.62 5.62 -32.32
CA GLU A 352 7.95 6.20 -33.48
C GLU A 352 6.60 5.53 -33.82
N VAL A 353 6.39 4.29 -33.35
CA VAL A 353 5.16 3.52 -33.62
C VAL A 353 4.07 3.78 -32.56
N CYS A 354 4.42 3.80 -31.27
CA CYS A 354 3.44 3.93 -30.19
C CYS A 354 3.56 5.24 -29.40
N GLY A 355 4.52 6.10 -29.71
CA GLY A 355 4.72 7.36 -28.98
C GLY A 355 5.26 7.20 -27.55
N ASN A 356 5.64 5.99 -27.11
CA ASN A 356 6.09 5.71 -25.75
C ASN A 356 7.58 5.41 -25.66
N SER A 357 8.16 5.65 -24.49
CA SER A 357 9.54 5.29 -24.18
C SER A 357 9.65 4.61 -22.80
N PRO A 358 10.16 3.39 -22.72
CA PRO A 358 10.47 2.54 -23.89
C PRO A 358 9.21 2.19 -24.67
N CYS A 359 9.41 1.64 -25.87
CA CYS A 359 8.32 1.20 -26.72
C CYS A 359 7.38 0.25 -25.96
N SER A 360 6.11 0.63 -25.87
CA SER A 360 5.06 -0.19 -25.26
C SER A 360 4.38 -1.15 -26.23
N CYS A 361 4.86 -1.20 -27.48
CA CYS A 361 4.43 -2.20 -28.44
C CYS A 361 4.90 -3.56 -27.96
N LEU A 362 4.00 -4.37 -27.41
CA LEU A 362 4.23 -5.79 -27.23
C LEU A 362 4.38 -6.39 -28.64
N LYS A 363 5.61 -6.71 -29.01
CA LYS A 363 5.82 -7.56 -30.21
C LYS A 363 5.25 -8.92 -29.85
N LEU A 364 4.16 -9.29 -30.48
CA LEU A 364 3.59 -10.64 -30.47
C LEU A 364 4.53 -11.65 -31.10
#